data_4e37d8a12c15cc65994e2f792024b764
#
_entry.id   4e37d8a12c15cc65994e2f792024b764
#
_cell.length_a   1.000
_cell.length_b   1.000
_cell.length_c   1.000
_cell.angle_alpha   90.00
_cell.angle_beta   90.00
_cell.angle_gamma   90.00
#
_symmetry.space_group_name_H-M   'P 1'
#
loop_
_entity.id
_entity.type
_entity.pdbx_description
1 polymer ?
#
loop_
_entity_poly.entity_id
_entity_poly.type
_entity_poly.pdbx_seq_one_letter_code
_entity_poly.pdbx_strand_id
1 'polypeptide(L)'
;MNQSVLTVIGKDRIGIVYDVAKLLAEQQINIVNISQQLMDGYFTMILLVDTTECKKDYQTLAAYCSEEGQKLGLNLRLQNTEIFNAMYRI
;
A
#
# COMPACT_ATOMS: atom_id res chain seq x y z
N MET A 1 17.99 -2.47 1.59
CA MET A 1 16.73 -1.83 1.22
C MET A 1 15.56 -2.67 1.69
N ASN A 2 14.69 -2.08 2.49
CA ASN A 2 13.53 -2.81 3.03
C ASN A 2 12.34 -2.61 2.11
N GLN A 3 11.90 -3.67 1.48
CA GLN A 3 10.77 -3.60 0.56
C GLN A 3 9.55 -4.28 1.13
N SER A 4 8.41 -3.69 0.87
CA SER A 4 7.11 -4.25 1.23
C SER A 4 6.14 -4.04 0.07
N VAL A 5 5.03 -4.76 0.11
CA VAL A 5 3.97 -4.61 -0.89
C VAL A 5 2.74 -4.04 -0.20
N LEU A 6 2.22 -2.95 -0.74
CA LEU A 6 0.98 -2.35 -0.27
C LEU A 6 -0.11 -2.62 -1.29
N THR A 7 -1.19 -3.27 -0.86
CA THR A 7 -2.36 -3.50 -1.69
C THR A 7 -3.45 -2.52 -1.29
N VAL A 8 -4.03 -1.85 -2.28
CA VAL A 8 -5.11 -0.87 -2.09
C VAL A 8 -6.33 -1.33 -2.86
N ILE A 9 -7.45 -1.50 -2.17
CA ILE A 9 -8.71 -1.91 -2.78
C ILE A 9 -9.82 -0.99 -2.29
N GLY A 10 -10.65 -0.52 -3.22
CA GLY A 10 -11.79 0.32 -2.87
C GLY A 10 -12.62 0.66 -4.08
N LYS A 11 -13.75 1.33 -3.83
CA LYS A 11 -14.54 1.86 -4.93
C LYS A 11 -13.78 2.94 -5.65
N ASP A 12 -13.84 2.93 -6.98
CA ASP A 12 -13.15 3.94 -7.78
C ASP A 12 -13.70 5.34 -7.47
N ARG A 13 -12.78 6.26 -7.27
CA ARG A 13 -13.09 7.67 -7.05
C ARG A 13 -11.88 8.53 -7.39
N ILE A 14 -12.13 9.82 -7.54
CA ILE A 14 -11.06 10.77 -7.79
C ILE A 14 -10.16 10.86 -6.56
N GLY A 15 -8.86 10.90 -6.80
CA GLY A 15 -7.89 11.20 -5.76
C GLY A 15 -7.34 10.02 -4.98
N ILE A 16 -7.67 8.78 -5.34
CA ILE A 16 -7.16 7.60 -4.62
C ILE A 16 -5.63 7.57 -4.63
N VAL A 17 -5.03 7.73 -5.81
CA VAL A 17 -3.57 7.67 -5.95
C VAL A 17 -2.92 8.78 -5.14
N TYR A 18 -3.50 9.99 -5.18
CA TYR A 18 -3.00 11.11 -4.41
C TYR A 18 -3.03 10.81 -2.89
N ASP A 19 -4.17 10.32 -2.42
CA ASP A 19 -4.34 10.04 -0.99
C ASP A 19 -3.34 9.00 -0.50
N VAL A 20 -3.15 7.93 -1.27
CA VAL A 20 -2.21 6.87 -0.92
C VAL A 20 -0.77 7.39 -0.98
N ALA A 21 -0.43 8.14 -2.03
CA ALA A 21 0.92 8.69 -2.19
C ALA A 21 1.24 9.66 -1.04
N LYS A 22 0.29 10.48 -0.65
CA LYS A 22 0.46 11.42 0.47
C LYS A 22 0.72 10.67 1.77
N LEU A 23 -0.09 9.66 2.05
CA LEU A 23 0.07 8.85 3.25
C LEU A 23 1.46 8.22 3.32
N LEU A 24 1.93 7.67 2.22
CA LEU A 24 3.24 7.04 2.15
C LEU A 24 4.36 8.07 2.30
N ALA A 25 4.22 9.21 1.64
CA ALA A 25 5.22 10.28 1.72
C ALA A 25 5.37 10.81 3.14
N GLU A 26 4.27 10.95 3.85
CA GLU A 26 4.30 11.40 5.25
C GLU A 26 5.04 10.44 6.15
N GLN A 27 5.10 9.16 5.80
CA GLN A 27 5.84 8.14 6.52
C GLN A 27 7.25 7.93 5.96
N GLN A 28 7.67 8.76 5.01
CA GLN A 28 8.98 8.67 4.36
C GLN A 28 9.19 7.34 3.65
N ILE A 29 8.13 6.87 3.01
CA ILE A 29 8.14 5.63 2.24
C ILE A 29 8.22 5.99 0.76
N ASN A 30 9.19 5.39 0.05
CA ASN A 30 9.36 5.59 -1.37
C ASN A 30 8.58 4.55 -2.16
N ILE A 31 7.88 4.98 -3.20
CA ILE A 31 7.18 4.08 -4.10
C ILE A 31 8.15 3.66 -5.20
N VAL A 32 8.41 2.36 -5.29
CA VAL A 32 9.34 1.81 -6.28
C VAL A 32 8.60 1.45 -7.56
N ASN A 33 7.41 0.90 -7.44
CA ASN A 33 6.63 0.47 -8.59
C ASN A 33 5.15 0.47 -8.25
N ILE A 34 4.31 0.70 -9.25
CA ILE A 34 2.86 0.71 -9.10
C ILE A 34 2.24 -0.08 -10.25
N SER A 35 1.28 -0.94 -9.89
CA SER A 35 0.41 -1.59 -10.85
C SER A 35 -1.04 -1.35 -10.42
N GLN A 36 -1.90 -0.94 -11.35
CA GLN A 36 -3.29 -0.63 -11.00
C GLN A 36 -4.25 -1.22 -12.02
N GLN A 37 -5.43 -1.57 -11.55
CA GLN A 37 -6.49 -2.14 -12.35
C GLN A 37 -7.84 -1.61 -11.89
N LEU A 38 -8.75 -1.44 -12.84
CA LEU A 38 -10.15 -1.11 -12.53
C LEU A 38 -11.00 -2.28 -12.98
N MET A 39 -11.74 -2.88 -12.05
CA MET A 39 -12.64 -4.00 -12.34
C MET A 39 -14.00 -3.77 -11.71
N ASP A 40 -15.04 -3.70 -12.53
CA ASP A 40 -16.43 -3.56 -12.07
C ASP A 40 -16.63 -2.41 -11.08
N GLY A 41 -15.99 -1.28 -11.34
CA GLY A 41 -16.11 -0.11 -10.48
C GLY A 41 -15.25 -0.16 -9.23
N TYR A 42 -14.45 -1.20 -9.06
CA TYR A 42 -13.50 -1.31 -7.96
C TYR A 42 -12.09 -1.04 -8.45
N PHE A 43 -11.39 -0.20 -7.70
CA PHE A 43 -10.00 0.14 -7.98
C PHE A 43 -9.11 -0.79 -7.17
N THR A 44 -8.14 -1.39 -7.83
CA THR A 44 -7.11 -2.22 -7.18
C THR A 44 -5.75 -1.69 -7.56
N MET A 45 -4.91 -1.45 -6.57
CA MET A 45 -3.56 -0.95 -6.79
C MET A 45 -2.59 -1.75 -5.95
N ILE A 46 -1.49 -2.17 -6.57
CA ILE A 46 -0.41 -2.88 -5.89
C ILE A 46 0.83 -2.03 -6.01
N LEU A 47 1.41 -1.68 -4.87
CA LEU A 47 2.61 -0.84 -4.82
C LEU A 47 3.75 -1.62 -4.19
N LEU A 48 4.89 -1.63 -4.88
CA LEU A 48 6.14 -2.04 -4.26
C LEU A 48 6.75 -0.80 -3.62
N VAL A 49 6.99 -0.85 -2.33
CA VAL A 49 7.46 0.32 -1.59
C VAL A 49 8.75 0.00 -0.85
N ASP A 50 9.57 1.03 -0.66
CA ASP A 50 10.80 0.96 0.11
C ASP A 50 10.58 1.69 1.43
N THR A 51 10.67 0.96 2.52
CA THR A 51 10.42 1.48 3.87
C THR A 51 11.71 1.74 4.65
N THR A 52 12.85 1.80 3.98
CA THR A 52 14.16 1.98 4.63
C THR A 52 14.19 3.22 5.53
N GLU A 53 13.61 4.32 5.08
CA GLU A 53 13.63 5.58 5.81
C GLU A 53 12.46 5.74 6.78
N CYS A 54 11.53 4.77 6.80
CA CYS A 54 10.38 4.84 7.70
C CYS A 54 10.79 4.47 9.11
N LYS A 55 10.35 5.26 10.09
CA LYS A 55 10.72 5.07 11.48
C LYS A 55 9.87 4.05 12.21
N LYS A 56 8.74 3.67 11.64
CA LYS A 56 7.85 2.68 12.21
C LYS A 56 8.33 1.27 11.85
N ASP A 57 8.18 0.33 12.77
CA ASP A 57 8.44 -1.06 12.43
C ASP A 57 7.30 -1.60 11.54
N TYR A 58 7.47 -2.81 11.04
CA TYR A 58 6.51 -3.40 10.10
C TYR A 58 5.10 -3.49 10.69
N GLN A 59 4.98 -3.98 11.91
CA GLN A 59 3.67 -4.18 12.52
C GLN A 59 2.96 -2.86 12.78
N THR A 60 3.67 -1.87 13.29
CA THR A 60 3.12 -0.54 13.53
C THR A 60 2.72 0.12 12.22
N LEU A 61 3.55 -0.01 11.20
CA LEU A 61 3.26 0.57 9.88
C LEU A 61 2.04 -0.10 9.24
N ALA A 62 1.93 -1.43 9.34
CA ALA A 62 0.79 -2.16 8.78
C ALA A 62 -0.51 -1.71 9.44
N ALA A 63 -0.51 -1.56 10.76
CA ALA A 63 -1.68 -1.07 11.48
C ALA A 63 -2.01 0.37 11.10
N TYR A 64 -0.99 1.23 10.96
CA TYR A 64 -1.17 2.62 10.54
C TYR A 64 -1.81 2.70 9.15
N CYS A 65 -1.31 1.93 8.21
CA CYS A 65 -1.87 1.91 6.85
C CYS A 65 -3.31 1.46 6.86
N SER A 66 -3.62 0.40 7.60
CA SER A 66 -4.99 -0.12 7.68
C SER A 66 -5.94 0.92 8.25
N GLU A 67 -5.57 1.57 9.35
CA GLU A 67 -6.41 2.58 10.01
C GLU A 67 -6.61 3.81 9.14
N GLU A 68 -5.53 4.33 8.55
CA GLU A 68 -5.62 5.52 7.71
C GLU A 68 -6.37 5.23 6.41
N GLY A 69 -6.22 4.00 5.89
CA GLY A 69 -7.00 3.57 4.74
C GLY A 69 -8.50 3.59 5.02
N GLN A 70 -8.91 3.11 6.19
CA GLN A 70 -10.32 3.12 6.56
C GLN A 70 -10.89 4.53 6.58
N LYS A 71 -10.12 5.50 7.07
CA LYS A 71 -10.54 6.90 7.06
C LYS A 71 -10.75 7.43 5.65
N LEU A 72 -10.04 6.89 4.69
CA LEU A 72 -10.14 7.26 3.27
C LEU A 72 -11.18 6.43 2.51
N GLY A 73 -11.82 5.49 3.19
CA GLY A 73 -12.76 4.57 2.55
C GLY A 73 -12.08 3.50 1.72
N LEU A 74 -10.83 3.18 2.03
CA LEU A 74 -10.03 2.22 1.29
C LEU A 74 -9.57 1.08 2.19
N ASN A 75 -9.35 -0.08 1.59
CA ASN A 75 -8.72 -1.20 2.27
C ASN A 75 -7.24 -1.23 1.89
N LEU A 76 -6.39 -0.84 2.82
CA LEU A 76 -4.94 -0.84 2.63
C LEU A 76 -4.33 -1.98 3.43
N ARG A 77 -3.55 -2.81 2.75
CA ARG A 77 -2.93 -3.97 3.38
C ARG A 77 -1.44 -3.99 3.03
N LEU A 78 -0.62 -3.90 4.06
CA LEU A 78 0.83 -3.96 3.91
C LEU A 78 1.32 -5.37 4.21
N GLN A 79 2.15 -5.89 3.32
CA GLN A 79 2.77 -7.21 3.48
C GLN A 79 4.25 -7.10 3.13
N ASN A 80 5.10 -7.88 3.80
CA ASN A 80 6.49 -7.88 3.38
C ASN A 80 6.64 -8.69 2.09
N THR A 81 7.72 -8.42 1.33
CA THR A 81 7.92 -9.03 0.01
C THR A 81 8.05 -10.54 0.09
N GLU A 82 8.65 -11.06 1.13
CA GLU A 82 8.83 -12.50 1.27
C GLU A 82 7.49 -13.23 1.39
N ILE A 83 6.59 -12.71 2.22
CA ILE A 83 5.26 -13.29 2.37
C ILE A 83 4.49 -13.19 1.07
N PHE A 84 4.55 -12.02 0.43
CA PHE A 84 3.86 -11.80 -0.84
C PHE A 84 4.35 -12.78 -1.91
N ASN A 85 5.66 -12.91 -2.05
CA ASN A 85 6.26 -13.79 -3.03
C ASN A 85 5.90 -15.26 -2.77
N ALA A 86 5.87 -15.67 -1.50
CA ALA A 86 5.48 -17.04 -1.13
C ALA A 86 4.04 -17.34 -1.55
N MET A 87 3.12 -16.35 -1.43
CA MET A 87 1.73 -16.52 -1.79
C MET A 87 1.51 -16.61 -3.31
N TYR A 88 2.32 -15.91 -4.10
CA TYR A 88 2.14 -15.82 -5.54
C TYR A 88 3.19 -16.59 -6.34
N ARG A 89 4.04 -17.31 -5.66
CA ARG A 89 5.08 -18.11 -6.30
C ARG A 89 4.51 -19.49 -6.63
N ILE A 90 4.59 -19.83 -7.88
CA ILE A 90 4.14 -21.13 -8.35
C ILE A 90 5.32 -22.05 -8.58
#